data_99e55cd9cf2c7944c1c7bc437196fec3
#
_entry.id   99e55cd9cf2c7944c1c7bc437196fec3
#
_cell.length_a   1.000
_cell.length_b   1.000
_cell.length_c   1.000
_cell.angle_alpha   90.00
_cell.angle_beta   90.00
_cell.angle_gamma   90.00
#
_symmetry.space_group_name_H-M   'P 1'
#
loop_
_entity.id
_entity.type
_entity.pdbx_description
1 polymer ?
#
loop_
_entity_poly.entity_id
_entity_poly.type
_entity_poly.pdbx_seq_one_letter_code
_entity_poly.pdbx_strand_id
1 'polypeptide(L)'
;VLGWDPAFRTGCKLAVVDPTGKVLDTVIIYPTAPQKRVEDAKKLLRDLIAKYNVYLISLGNGTASRESEQVIVELLKEIPQKVRYVIVNEAGASVYSASKLATEEFPTFDVGQRSAVSIARRLQDPLSELVKIDPKSIGVGQYQHDMNQKHLGESLEGVVEDCVNKVGVDLNTASASLLEYISGINKALAKNIVAYREEHGAFTNRKQLLKVAKLGPKAFEQCAGFMRISGGENPLDATSVHPETYQAATELLEKLGFSSQDLKRGGLAGIGRKIRDYKAMAKELGIGEITLRDLVSELEKPARDPRDEMPVSYTHLRAHETLSDV
;
A
#
# COMPACT_ATOMS: atom_id res chain seq x y z
N VAL A 1 6.49 3.49 10.28
CA VAL A 1 7.02 2.13 10.07
C VAL A 1 8.53 2.20 9.92
N LEU A 2 9.23 1.22 10.48
CA LEU A 2 10.68 1.06 10.32
C LEU A 2 10.95 -0.19 9.47
N GLY A 3 11.55 -0.02 8.30
CA GLY A 3 12.02 -1.10 7.45
C GLY A 3 13.42 -1.54 7.86
N TRP A 4 13.67 -2.83 7.84
CA TRP A 4 14.93 -3.44 8.19
C TRP A 4 15.38 -4.42 7.11
N ASP A 5 16.41 -4.06 6.38
CA ASP A 5 17.09 -4.93 5.42
C ASP A 5 18.25 -5.64 6.14
N PRO A 6 18.09 -6.94 6.47
CA PRO A 6 19.07 -7.67 7.27
C PRO A 6 20.30 -8.05 6.44
N ALA A 7 21.48 -7.91 7.03
CA ALA A 7 22.73 -8.31 6.40
C ALA A 7 23.81 -8.64 7.45
N PHE A 8 24.80 -9.47 7.08
CA PHE A 8 25.94 -9.76 7.94
C PHE A 8 27.04 -8.71 7.84
N ARG A 9 27.88 -8.79 6.83
CA ARG A 9 29.11 -7.99 6.74
C ARG A 9 28.89 -6.51 6.48
N THR A 10 27.93 -6.17 5.65
CA THR A 10 27.70 -4.79 5.20
C THR A 10 26.86 -3.97 6.19
N GLY A 11 26.43 -4.59 7.28
CA GLY A 11 25.51 -4.01 8.26
C GLY A 11 24.06 -4.03 7.78
N CYS A 12 23.13 -4.11 8.72
CA CYS A 12 21.70 -4.01 8.46
C CYS A 12 21.33 -2.55 8.17
N LYS A 13 20.54 -2.32 7.14
CA LYS A 13 20.06 -0.98 6.77
C LYS A 13 18.65 -0.80 7.32
N LEU A 14 18.45 0.34 7.92
CA LEU A 14 17.17 0.75 8.49
C LEU A 14 16.65 1.96 7.73
N ALA A 15 15.34 2.00 7.50
CA ALA A 15 14.65 3.16 6.96
C ALA A 15 13.36 3.41 7.72
N VAL A 16 13.17 4.63 8.18
CA VAL A 16 11.92 5.06 8.82
C VAL A 16 11.07 5.76 7.77
N VAL A 17 9.83 5.31 7.62
CA VAL A 17 8.85 5.93 6.71
C VAL A 17 7.62 6.39 7.48
N ASP A 18 7.05 7.51 7.04
CA ASP A 18 5.79 8.03 7.56
C ASP A 18 4.57 7.22 7.03
N PRO A 19 3.34 7.54 7.42
CA PRO A 19 2.15 6.84 6.92
C PRO A 19 1.94 6.91 5.39
N THR A 20 2.54 7.89 4.71
CA THR A 20 2.44 8.03 3.26
C THR A 20 3.61 7.36 2.51
N GLY A 21 4.51 6.69 3.23
CA GLY A 21 5.71 6.07 2.66
C GLY A 21 6.86 7.04 2.39
N LYS A 22 6.77 8.32 2.81
CA LYS A 22 7.87 9.27 2.74
C LYS A 22 8.98 8.88 3.71
N VAL A 23 10.23 8.87 3.22
CA VAL A 23 11.39 8.53 4.05
C VAL A 23 11.70 9.69 5.00
N LEU A 24 11.79 9.37 6.31
CA LEU A 24 12.12 10.32 7.36
C LEU A 24 13.58 10.21 7.78
N ASP A 25 14.12 8.98 7.81
CA ASP A 25 15.51 8.73 8.25
C ASP A 25 16.01 7.40 7.72
N THR A 26 17.34 7.27 7.59
CA THR A 26 18.02 6.01 7.29
C THR A 26 19.28 5.86 8.14
N VAL A 27 19.49 4.65 8.65
CA VAL A 27 20.66 4.34 9.52
C VAL A 27 21.19 2.95 9.18
N ILE A 28 22.49 2.76 9.35
CA ILE A 28 23.15 1.46 9.26
C ILE A 28 23.54 1.01 10.65
N ILE A 29 23.18 -0.23 11.00
CA ILE A 29 23.54 -0.86 12.27
C ILE A 29 24.27 -2.17 12.05
N TYR A 30 25.04 -2.62 13.01
CA TYR A 30 25.89 -3.81 12.91
C TYR A 30 25.61 -4.82 14.05
N PRO A 31 24.38 -5.30 14.22
CA PRO A 31 24.06 -6.23 15.32
C PRO A 31 24.54 -7.66 15.05
N THR A 32 24.81 -8.00 13.79
CA THR A 32 25.14 -9.34 13.32
C THR A 32 26.65 -9.55 13.15
N ALA A 33 27.07 -10.81 12.97
CA ALA A 33 28.46 -11.13 12.68
C ALA A 33 28.94 -10.42 11.38
N PRO A 34 30.24 -10.08 11.29
CA PRO A 34 31.29 -10.30 12.26
C PRO A 34 31.36 -9.25 13.39
N GLN A 35 30.73 -8.06 13.23
CA GLN A 35 30.88 -6.92 14.12
C GLN A 35 30.21 -7.13 15.47
N LYS A 36 29.01 -7.75 15.51
CA LYS A 36 28.23 -8.05 16.73
C LYS A 36 28.05 -6.87 17.70
N ARG A 37 27.85 -5.67 17.16
CA ARG A 37 27.65 -4.43 17.96
C ARG A 37 26.18 -4.31 18.40
N VAL A 38 25.72 -5.27 19.18
CA VAL A 38 24.29 -5.42 19.55
C VAL A 38 23.81 -4.24 20.39
N GLU A 39 24.57 -3.85 21.42
CA GLU A 39 24.15 -2.76 22.32
C GLU A 39 24.11 -1.39 21.61
N ASP A 40 25.07 -1.12 20.71
CA ASP A 40 25.05 0.10 19.90
C ASP A 40 23.84 0.11 18.97
N ALA A 41 23.51 -1.04 18.37
CA ALA A 41 22.35 -1.21 17.51
C ALA A 41 21.04 -0.99 18.28
N LYS A 42 20.91 -1.59 19.48
CA LYS A 42 19.75 -1.40 20.34
C LYS A 42 19.59 0.06 20.78
N LYS A 43 20.68 0.76 21.07
CA LYS A 43 20.65 2.18 21.41
C LYS A 43 20.08 3.01 20.25
N LEU A 44 20.63 2.85 19.04
CA LEU A 44 20.15 3.55 17.85
C LEU A 44 18.68 3.24 17.55
N LEU A 45 18.26 1.99 17.72
CA LEU A 45 16.86 1.59 17.53
C LEU A 45 15.92 2.26 18.55
N ARG A 46 16.31 2.34 19.83
CA ARG A 46 15.54 3.07 20.86
C ARG A 46 15.38 4.54 20.48
N ASP A 47 16.47 5.16 20.01
CA ASP A 47 16.45 6.57 19.61
C ASP A 47 15.52 6.80 18.40
N LEU A 48 15.57 5.92 17.38
CA LEU A 48 14.67 5.99 16.23
C LEU A 48 13.21 5.75 16.61
N ILE A 49 12.95 4.74 17.46
CA ILE A 49 11.59 4.42 17.93
C ILE A 49 11.00 5.60 18.69
N ALA A 50 11.77 6.21 19.59
CA ALA A 50 11.33 7.36 20.37
C ALA A 50 11.15 8.61 19.50
N LYS A 51 12.13 8.92 18.64
CA LYS A 51 12.14 10.11 17.77
C LYS A 51 10.97 10.15 16.79
N TYR A 52 10.66 9.00 16.17
CA TYR A 52 9.64 8.91 15.11
C TYR A 52 8.36 8.21 15.54
N ASN A 53 8.22 7.90 16.83
CA ASN A 53 7.07 7.16 17.36
C ASN A 53 6.77 5.88 16.55
N VAL A 54 7.83 5.09 16.30
CA VAL A 54 7.71 3.84 15.51
C VAL A 54 6.87 2.84 16.31
N TYR A 55 5.83 2.33 15.72
CA TYR A 55 4.93 1.32 16.29
C TYR A 55 5.04 -0.05 15.60
N LEU A 56 5.71 -0.09 14.44
CA LEU A 56 5.78 -1.30 13.62
C LEU A 56 7.14 -1.40 12.91
N ILE A 57 7.78 -2.57 13.01
CA ILE A 57 9.03 -2.91 12.33
C ILE A 57 8.74 -3.92 11.23
N SER A 58 9.15 -3.63 10.00
CA SER A 58 9.10 -4.51 8.84
C SER A 58 10.48 -5.11 8.62
N LEU A 59 10.65 -6.38 8.99
CA LEU A 59 11.92 -7.10 8.85
C LEU A 59 11.92 -7.93 7.57
N GLY A 60 12.90 -7.72 6.69
CA GLY A 60 13.11 -8.58 5.51
C GLY A 60 13.44 -10.02 5.89
N ASN A 61 12.99 -10.98 5.08
CA ASN A 61 13.19 -12.41 5.34
C ASN A 61 14.47 -13.00 4.71
N GLY A 62 15.41 -12.16 4.28
CA GLY A 62 16.65 -12.60 3.65
C GLY A 62 17.75 -13.01 4.60
N THR A 63 18.98 -12.87 4.13
CA THR A 63 20.18 -13.23 4.89
C THR A 63 20.26 -12.46 6.21
N ALA A 64 20.61 -13.16 7.32
CA ALA A 64 20.67 -12.60 8.69
C ALA A 64 19.32 -12.17 9.30
N SER A 65 18.19 -12.59 8.72
CA SER A 65 16.86 -12.28 9.24
C SER A 65 16.64 -12.83 10.66
N ARG A 66 17.06 -14.08 10.92
CA ARG A 66 16.92 -14.73 12.24
C ARG A 66 17.71 -14.02 13.33
N GLU A 67 18.95 -13.66 13.03
CA GLU A 67 19.82 -12.93 13.97
C GLU A 67 19.26 -11.53 14.25
N SER A 68 18.74 -10.88 13.22
CA SER A 68 18.08 -9.57 13.34
C SER A 68 16.79 -9.67 14.17
N GLU A 69 15.99 -10.72 13.95
CA GLU A 69 14.78 -10.99 14.73
C GLU A 69 15.09 -11.16 16.22
N GLN A 70 16.15 -11.89 16.57
CA GLN A 70 16.58 -12.04 17.96
C GLN A 70 16.87 -10.69 18.63
N VAL A 71 17.59 -9.81 17.93
CA VAL A 71 17.88 -8.45 18.44
C VAL A 71 16.60 -7.63 18.62
N ILE A 72 15.65 -7.72 17.69
CA ILE A 72 14.34 -7.06 17.82
C ILE A 72 13.60 -7.59 19.06
N VAL A 73 13.48 -8.91 19.20
CA VAL A 73 12.76 -9.54 20.33
C VAL A 73 13.37 -9.15 21.68
N GLU A 74 14.69 -9.12 21.77
CA GLU A 74 15.37 -8.65 22.99
C GLU A 74 15.07 -7.17 23.26
N LEU A 75 15.22 -6.31 22.27
CA LEU A 75 14.92 -4.88 22.38
C LEU A 75 13.48 -4.63 22.84
N LEU A 76 12.50 -5.34 22.28
CA LEU A 76 11.09 -5.16 22.60
C LEU A 76 10.75 -5.52 24.05
N LYS A 77 11.55 -6.37 24.71
CA LYS A 77 11.42 -6.66 26.15
C LYS A 77 11.98 -5.53 27.05
N GLU A 78 12.88 -4.70 26.51
CA GLU A 78 13.59 -3.66 27.24
C GLU A 78 12.92 -2.27 27.15
N ILE A 79 12.06 -2.08 26.15
CA ILE A 79 11.43 -0.77 25.88
C ILE A 79 9.97 -0.73 26.36
N PRO A 80 9.50 0.42 26.90
CA PRO A 80 8.11 0.56 27.36
C PRO A 80 7.12 0.77 26.20
N GLN A 81 7.59 1.15 25.01
CA GLN A 81 6.74 1.41 23.85
C GLN A 81 6.18 0.11 23.30
N LYS A 82 4.88 0.12 22.96
CA LYS A 82 4.21 -1.01 22.28
C LYS A 82 4.58 -1.02 20.79
N VAL A 83 5.71 -1.63 20.47
CA VAL A 83 6.17 -1.84 19.10
C VAL A 83 5.92 -3.30 18.70
N ARG A 84 5.45 -3.51 17.49
CA ARG A 84 5.28 -4.84 16.88
C ARG A 84 6.29 -5.01 15.75
N TYR A 85 6.55 -6.25 15.34
CA TYR A 85 7.32 -6.52 14.14
C TYR A 85 6.63 -7.58 13.26
N VAL A 86 6.93 -7.51 11.98
CA VAL A 86 6.44 -8.48 10.98
C VAL A 86 7.60 -8.83 10.06
N ILE A 87 7.76 -10.13 9.77
CA ILE A 87 8.71 -10.60 8.76
C ILE A 87 8.05 -10.46 7.40
N VAL A 88 8.68 -9.71 6.51
CA VAL A 88 8.17 -9.37 5.17
C VAL A 88 9.00 -10.08 4.11
N ASN A 89 8.32 -10.65 3.12
CA ASN A 89 8.99 -11.23 1.96
C ASN A 89 9.70 -10.12 1.15
N GLU A 90 11.03 -10.22 1.02
CA GLU A 90 11.85 -9.26 0.30
C GLU A 90 12.15 -9.66 -1.16
N ALA A 91 11.47 -10.69 -1.70
CA ALA A 91 11.70 -11.14 -3.07
C ALA A 91 11.66 -9.96 -4.05
N GLY A 92 12.68 -9.87 -4.91
CA GLY A 92 12.84 -8.79 -5.87
C GLY A 92 13.26 -7.42 -5.29
N ALA A 93 13.41 -7.25 -3.97
CA ALA A 93 13.86 -5.99 -3.38
C ALA A 93 15.28 -5.61 -3.87
N SER A 94 16.16 -6.58 -4.05
CA SER A 94 17.49 -6.38 -4.62
C SER A 94 17.44 -5.95 -6.09
N VAL A 95 16.50 -6.47 -6.87
CA VAL A 95 16.27 -6.07 -8.27
C VAL A 95 15.81 -4.62 -8.34
N TYR A 96 14.83 -4.25 -7.53
CA TYR A 96 14.36 -2.87 -7.44
C TYR A 96 15.48 -1.93 -6.98
N SER A 97 16.18 -2.23 -5.89
CA SER A 97 17.17 -1.32 -5.29
C SER A 97 18.35 -1.03 -6.22
N ALA A 98 18.70 -1.96 -7.11
CA ALA A 98 19.72 -1.79 -8.14
C ALA A 98 19.20 -1.16 -9.45
N SER A 99 17.88 -0.94 -9.57
CA SER A 99 17.27 -0.43 -10.80
C SER A 99 17.54 1.06 -11.01
N LYS A 100 17.36 1.50 -12.27
CA LYS A 100 17.38 2.93 -12.61
C LYS A 100 16.27 3.69 -11.89
N LEU A 101 15.08 3.09 -11.77
CA LEU A 101 13.95 3.66 -11.07
C LEU A 101 14.29 3.99 -9.61
N ALA A 102 14.89 3.04 -8.88
CA ALA A 102 15.30 3.26 -7.49
C ALA A 102 16.41 4.31 -7.37
N THR A 103 17.28 4.41 -8.36
CA THR A 103 18.32 5.45 -8.42
C THR A 103 17.72 6.84 -8.65
N GLU A 104 16.71 6.95 -9.51
CA GLU A 104 15.98 8.20 -9.73
C GLU A 104 15.17 8.60 -8.50
N GLU A 105 14.56 7.63 -7.80
CA GLU A 105 13.76 7.84 -6.59
C GLU A 105 14.62 8.26 -5.39
N PHE A 106 15.78 7.64 -5.23
CA PHE A 106 16.72 7.87 -4.14
C PHE A 106 18.18 7.98 -4.62
N PRO A 107 18.55 9.10 -5.25
CA PRO A 107 19.87 9.24 -5.87
C PRO A 107 21.05 9.21 -4.87
N THR A 108 20.80 9.59 -3.62
CA THR A 108 21.83 9.66 -2.55
C THR A 108 21.91 8.40 -1.68
N PHE A 109 20.95 7.46 -1.82
CA PHE A 109 20.93 6.24 -1.03
C PHE A 109 21.71 5.12 -1.72
N ASP A 110 22.35 4.28 -0.91
CA ASP A 110 22.92 3.02 -1.39
C ASP A 110 21.81 1.98 -1.66
N VAL A 111 22.17 0.87 -2.30
CA VAL A 111 21.24 -0.20 -2.65
C VAL A 111 20.53 -0.81 -1.43
N GLY A 112 21.23 -0.92 -0.31
CA GLY A 112 20.65 -1.48 0.91
C GLY A 112 19.68 -0.51 1.58
N GLN A 113 19.97 0.80 1.59
CA GLN A 113 19.03 1.82 2.08
C GLN A 113 17.75 1.84 1.24
N ARG A 114 17.87 1.75 -0.10
CA ARG A 114 16.71 1.64 -1.01
C ARG A 114 15.90 0.37 -0.74
N SER A 115 16.58 -0.75 -0.47
CA SER A 115 15.94 -2.01 -0.09
C SER A 115 15.17 -1.88 1.22
N ALA A 116 15.77 -1.29 2.26
CA ALA A 116 15.10 -1.06 3.54
C ALA A 116 13.85 -0.18 3.42
N VAL A 117 13.88 0.85 2.57
CA VAL A 117 12.70 1.66 2.24
C VAL A 117 11.62 0.80 1.58
N SER A 118 11.98 -0.02 0.60
CA SER A 118 11.03 -0.90 -0.08
C SER A 118 10.41 -1.90 0.89
N ILE A 119 11.19 -2.50 1.79
CA ILE A 119 10.71 -3.43 2.81
C ILE A 119 9.70 -2.75 3.75
N ALA A 120 9.94 -1.50 4.17
CA ALA A 120 8.98 -0.72 4.96
C ALA A 120 7.67 -0.48 4.22
N ARG A 121 7.77 -0.01 2.97
CA ARG A 121 6.61 0.34 2.13
C ARG A 121 5.79 -0.88 1.72
N ARG A 122 6.40 -2.06 1.54
CA ARG A 122 5.68 -3.32 1.26
C ARG A 122 4.69 -3.68 2.36
N LEU A 123 4.98 -3.32 3.61
CA LEU A 123 4.06 -3.55 4.71
C LEU A 123 2.90 -2.56 4.70
N GLN A 124 3.11 -1.35 4.20
CA GLN A 124 2.06 -0.33 4.09
C GLN A 124 1.16 -0.57 2.86
N ASP A 125 1.77 -0.76 1.70
CA ASP A 125 1.11 -0.97 0.43
C ASP A 125 1.97 -1.90 -0.46
N PRO A 126 1.74 -3.22 -0.37
CA PRO A 126 2.53 -4.19 -1.14
C PRO A 126 2.51 -3.92 -2.64
N LEU A 127 1.35 -3.57 -3.19
CA LEU A 127 1.17 -3.38 -4.62
C LEU A 127 2.00 -2.19 -5.12
N SER A 128 2.09 -1.12 -4.32
CA SER A 128 2.87 0.07 -4.60
C SER A 128 4.36 -0.20 -4.84
N GLU A 129 4.91 -1.22 -4.19
CA GLU A 129 6.29 -1.63 -4.34
C GLU A 129 6.47 -2.76 -5.36
N LEU A 130 5.56 -3.73 -5.40
CA LEU A 130 5.69 -4.90 -6.27
C LEU A 130 5.59 -4.53 -7.76
N VAL A 131 4.79 -3.53 -8.12
CA VAL A 131 4.70 -3.05 -9.53
C VAL A 131 6.01 -2.43 -10.05
N LYS A 132 6.94 -2.08 -9.17
CA LYS A 132 8.28 -1.57 -9.55
C LYS A 132 9.23 -2.67 -10.02
N ILE A 133 8.85 -3.94 -9.87
CA ILE A 133 9.66 -5.11 -10.15
C ILE A 133 9.04 -5.87 -11.32
N ASP A 134 9.82 -6.15 -12.34
CA ASP A 134 9.39 -7.03 -13.44
C ASP A 134 9.02 -8.41 -12.84
N PRO A 135 7.77 -8.89 -13.00
CA PRO A 135 7.34 -10.19 -12.48
C PRO A 135 8.25 -11.35 -12.90
N LYS A 136 8.87 -11.27 -14.07
CA LYS A 136 9.83 -12.27 -14.55
C LYS A 136 11.07 -12.39 -13.66
N SER A 137 11.44 -11.32 -12.95
CA SER A 137 12.59 -11.32 -12.03
C SER A 137 12.31 -12.06 -10.72
N ILE A 138 11.05 -12.24 -10.36
CA ILE A 138 10.63 -13.02 -9.18
C ILE A 138 10.34 -14.47 -9.57
N GLY A 139 9.93 -14.70 -10.82
CA GLY A 139 9.54 -15.98 -11.36
C GLY A 139 8.03 -16.14 -11.48
N VAL A 140 7.56 -16.39 -12.70
CA VAL A 140 6.13 -16.54 -13.01
C VAL A 140 5.75 -17.97 -13.39
N GLY A 141 6.74 -18.83 -13.63
CA GLY A 141 6.51 -20.22 -13.95
C GLY A 141 7.78 -20.98 -14.31
N GLN A 142 7.71 -22.30 -14.22
CA GLN A 142 8.84 -23.19 -14.46
C GLN A 142 9.42 -23.04 -15.88
N TYR A 143 8.57 -22.81 -16.88
CA TYR A 143 8.95 -22.74 -18.29
C TYR A 143 9.00 -21.29 -18.84
N GLN A 144 9.11 -20.29 -17.96
CA GLN A 144 9.12 -18.89 -18.43
C GLN A 144 10.24 -18.59 -19.43
N HIS A 145 11.39 -19.27 -19.35
CA HIS A 145 12.53 -19.07 -20.25
C HIS A 145 12.32 -19.67 -21.64
N ASP A 146 11.42 -20.65 -21.77
CA ASP A 146 11.09 -21.31 -23.05
C ASP A 146 10.01 -20.54 -23.83
N MET A 147 9.39 -19.54 -23.22
CA MET A 147 8.34 -18.73 -23.84
C MET A 147 8.93 -17.55 -24.62
N ASN A 148 8.15 -17.02 -25.58
CA ASN A 148 8.49 -15.76 -26.22
C ASN A 148 8.45 -14.63 -25.18
N GLN A 149 9.63 -14.04 -24.89
CA GLN A 149 9.79 -13.06 -23.81
C GLN A 149 9.02 -11.76 -24.03
N LYS A 150 8.77 -11.36 -25.27
CA LYS A 150 7.97 -10.19 -25.62
C LYS A 150 6.50 -10.43 -25.29
N HIS A 151 5.92 -11.52 -25.78
CA HIS A 151 4.53 -11.87 -25.50
C HIS A 151 4.29 -12.15 -24.01
N LEU A 152 5.24 -12.78 -23.33
CA LEU A 152 5.14 -12.99 -21.88
C LEU A 152 5.12 -11.64 -21.15
N GLY A 153 5.99 -10.70 -21.52
CA GLY A 153 6.01 -9.35 -20.94
C GLY A 153 4.71 -8.60 -21.14
N GLU A 154 4.19 -8.56 -22.38
CA GLU A 154 2.91 -7.92 -22.72
C GLU A 154 1.73 -8.53 -21.92
N SER A 155 1.68 -9.85 -21.82
CA SER A 155 0.63 -10.54 -21.06
C SER A 155 0.71 -10.23 -19.55
N LEU A 156 1.90 -10.22 -18.98
CA LEU A 156 2.11 -9.90 -17.57
C LEU A 156 1.75 -8.44 -17.26
N GLU A 157 2.11 -7.51 -18.15
CA GLU A 157 1.73 -6.10 -18.02
C GLU A 157 0.21 -5.92 -18.02
N GLY A 158 -0.50 -6.58 -18.94
CA GLY A 158 -1.96 -6.58 -18.96
C GLY A 158 -2.58 -7.13 -17.68
N VAL A 159 -2.03 -8.23 -17.11
CA VAL A 159 -2.49 -8.79 -15.84
C VAL A 159 -2.27 -7.82 -14.68
N VAL A 160 -1.11 -7.14 -14.64
CA VAL A 160 -0.83 -6.12 -13.61
C VAL A 160 -1.81 -4.96 -13.71
N GLU A 161 -2.05 -4.45 -14.93
CA GLU A 161 -3.01 -3.37 -15.17
C GLU A 161 -4.42 -3.75 -14.72
N ASP A 162 -4.91 -4.93 -15.11
CA ASP A 162 -6.22 -5.44 -14.68
C ASP A 162 -6.32 -5.57 -13.16
N CYS A 163 -5.28 -6.11 -12.51
CA CYS A 163 -5.25 -6.24 -11.05
C CYS A 163 -5.28 -4.87 -10.36
N VAL A 164 -4.47 -3.91 -10.82
CA VAL A 164 -4.41 -2.56 -10.23
C VAL A 164 -5.75 -1.84 -10.37
N ASN A 165 -6.34 -1.85 -11.55
CA ASN A 165 -7.62 -1.18 -11.77
C ASN A 165 -8.77 -1.86 -11.01
N LYS A 166 -8.75 -3.18 -10.86
CA LYS A 166 -9.76 -3.91 -10.10
C LYS A 166 -9.70 -3.64 -8.60
N VAL A 167 -8.49 -3.59 -8.04
CA VAL A 167 -8.27 -3.32 -6.60
C VAL A 167 -8.44 -1.82 -6.30
N GLY A 168 -8.03 -0.96 -7.24
CA GLY A 168 -7.86 0.47 -7.03
C GLY A 168 -6.58 0.77 -6.25
N VAL A 169 -6.29 2.04 -6.04
CA VAL A 169 -5.07 2.49 -5.35
C VAL A 169 -5.42 3.42 -4.20
N ASP A 170 -4.69 3.31 -3.09
CA ASP A 170 -4.76 4.31 -2.04
C ASP A 170 -3.91 5.52 -2.43
N LEU A 171 -4.54 6.68 -2.55
CA LEU A 171 -3.91 7.92 -3.01
C LEU A 171 -2.77 8.37 -2.08
N ASN A 172 -2.83 7.97 -0.81
CA ASN A 172 -1.86 8.36 0.20
C ASN A 172 -0.64 7.43 0.29
N THR A 173 -0.72 6.21 -0.22
CA THR A 173 0.38 5.23 -0.18
C THR A 173 0.92 4.86 -1.56
N ALA A 174 0.14 5.07 -2.62
CA ALA A 174 0.52 4.69 -3.97
C ALA A 174 1.83 5.35 -4.43
N SER A 175 2.72 4.56 -5.02
CA SER A 175 3.91 5.06 -5.71
C SER A 175 3.56 5.66 -7.07
N ALA A 176 4.46 6.48 -7.64
CA ALA A 176 4.28 6.98 -9.00
C ALA A 176 4.12 5.83 -10.00
N SER A 177 4.89 4.75 -9.85
CA SER A 177 4.80 3.56 -10.70
C SER A 177 3.44 2.86 -10.62
N LEU A 178 2.81 2.82 -9.44
CA LEU A 178 1.47 2.26 -9.29
C LEU A 178 0.41 3.16 -9.92
N LEU A 179 0.53 4.47 -9.72
CA LEU A 179 -0.40 5.46 -10.28
C LEU A 179 -0.41 5.48 -11.81
N GLU A 180 0.71 5.13 -12.46
CA GLU A 180 0.81 5.07 -13.93
C GLU A 180 -0.13 4.01 -14.56
N TYR A 181 -0.56 3.00 -13.80
CA TYR A 181 -1.54 2.00 -14.24
C TYR A 181 -2.99 2.48 -14.20
N ILE A 182 -3.24 3.63 -13.57
CA ILE A 182 -4.60 4.18 -13.44
C ILE A 182 -4.99 4.96 -14.70
N SER A 183 -6.21 4.69 -15.19
CA SER A 183 -6.76 5.39 -16.35
C SER A 183 -6.68 6.91 -16.20
N GLY A 184 -6.21 7.59 -17.23
CA GLY A 184 -6.05 9.04 -17.26
C GLY A 184 -4.78 9.57 -16.58
N ILE A 185 -3.95 8.72 -15.99
CA ILE A 185 -2.71 9.12 -15.31
C ILE A 185 -1.48 8.67 -16.13
N ASN A 186 -0.72 9.63 -16.58
CA ASN A 186 0.59 9.39 -17.19
C ASN A 186 1.72 9.59 -16.16
N LYS A 187 2.94 9.23 -16.56
CA LYS A 187 4.14 9.33 -15.71
C LYS A 187 4.34 10.72 -15.07
N ALA A 188 4.06 11.79 -15.80
CA ALA A 188 4.22 13.15 -15.29
C ALA A 188 3.15 13.47 -14.23
N LEU A 189 1.89 13.08 -14.47
CA LEU A 189 0.81 13.26 -13.51
C LEU A 189 1.03 12.40 -12.25
N ALA A 190 1.49 11.15 -12.40
CA ALA A 190 1.82 10.28 -11.29
C ALA A 190 2.88 10.91 -10.36
N LYS A 191 3.95 11.46 -10.94
CA LYS A 191 4.99 12.18 -10.19
C LYS A 191 4.43 13.44 -9.51
N ASN A 192 3.57 14.20 -10.19
CA ASN A 192 2.97 15.40 -9.62
C ASN A 192 2.03 15.08 -8.43
N ILE A 193 1.30 13.97 -8.49
CA ILE A 193 0.45 13.51 -7.37
C ILE A 193 1.32 13.20 -6.15
N VAL A 194 2.41 12.45 -6.33
CA VAL A 194 3.33 12.13 -5.25
C VAL A 194 3.97 13.39 -4.68
N ALA A 195 4.48 14.29 -5.53
CA ALA A 195 5.08 15.55 -5.12
C ALA A 195 4.09 16.43 -4.33
N TYR A 196 2.85 16.53 -4.79
CA TYR A 196 1.79 17.26 -4.07
C TYR A 196 1.58 16.71 -2.66
N ARG A 197 1.50 15.38 -2.53
CA ARG A 197 1.36 14.70 -1.23
C ARG A 197 2.54 14.95 -0.30
N GLU A 198 3.76 14.94 -0.83
CA GLU A 198 4.98 15.18 -0.05
C GLU A 198 5.09 16.64 0.43
N GLU A 199 4.56 17.58 -0.34
CA GLU A 199 4.59 19.01 -0.02
C GLU A 199 3.44 19.44 0.90
N HIS A 200 2.22 18.94 0.66
CA HIS A 200 1.01 19.37 1.34
C HIS A 200 0.46 18.39 2.39
N GLY A 201 1.10 17.21 2.51
CA GLY A 201 0.62 16.13 3.37
C GLY A 201 -0.40 15.22 2.67
N ALA A 202 -0.99 14.31 3.44
CA ALA A 202 -1.94 13.32 2.94
C ALA A 202 -3.19 13.98 2.35
N PHE A 203 -3.72 13.39 1.28
CA PHE A 203 -5.02 13.77 0.73
C PHE A 203 -6.13 13.41 1.71
N THR A 204 -7.06 14.34 1.93
CA THR A 204 -8.24 14.14 2.81
C THR A 204 -9.53 13.93 2.02
N ASN A 205 -9.55 14.35 0.75
CA ASN A 205 -10.66 14.13 -0.17
C ASN A 205 -10.18 14.09 -1.63
N ARG A 206 -10.96 13.43 -2.48
CA ARG A 206 -10.64 13.25 -3.92
C ARG A 206 -10.59 14.58 -4.69
N LYS A 207 -11.34 15.61 -4.28
CA LYS A 207 -11.35 16.91 -4.97
C LYS A 207 -10.00 17.62 -4.92
N GLN A 208 -9.15 17.28 -3.94
CA GLN A 208 -7.78 17.81 -3.87
C GLN A 208 -6.92 17.42 -5.07
N LEU A 209 -7.24 16.33 -5.79
CA LEU A 209 -6.58 15.99 -7.04
C LEU A 209 -6.62 17.12 -8.08
N LEU A 210 -7.68 17.92 -8.11
CA LEU A 210 -7.79 19.07 -9.00
C LEU A 210 -6.79 20.20 -8.68
N LYS A 211 -6.13 20.14 -7.50
CA LYS A 211 -5.05 21.08 -7.13
C LYS A 211 -3.67 20.57 -7.57
N VAL A 212 -3.58 19.33 -8.02
CA VAL A 212 -2.32 18.75 -8.51
C VAL A 212 -1.96 19.37 -9.85
N ALA A 213 -0.69 19.77 -10.00
CA ALA A 213 -0.19 20.40 -11.22
C ALA A 213 -0.46 19.53 -12.46
N LYS A 214 -1.03 20.14 -13.49
CA LYS A 214 -1.40 19.52 -14.78
C LYS A 214 -2.52 18.46 -14.72
N LEU A 215 -3.13 18.20 -13.58
CA LEU A 215 -4.27 17.31 -13.46
C LEU A 215 -5.56 18.13 -13.68
N GLY A 216 -6.06 18.11 -14.90
CA GLY A 216 -7.27 18.82 -15.28
C GLY A 216 -8.55 18.01 -15.02
N PRO A 217 -9.74 18.62 -15.22
CA PRO A 217 -11.03 17.98 -14.99
C PRO A 217 -11.21 16.66 -15.73
N LYS A 218 -10.74 16.56 -16.98
CA LYS A 218 -10.84 15.34 -17.78
C LYS A 218 -10.04 14.18 -17.19
N ALA A 219 -8.81 14.45 -16.72
CA ALA A 219 -8.00 13.42 -16.07
C ALA A 219 -8.61 13.01 -14.72
N PHE A 220 -9.16 13.99 -13.97
CA PHE A 220 -9.88 13.73 -12.73
C PHE A 220 -11.08 12.80 -12.94
N GLU A 221 -11.91 13.08 -13.94
CA GLU A 221 -13.07 12.27 -14.31
C GLU A 221 -12.66 10.82 -14.64
N GLN A 222 -11.54 10.63 -15.33
CA GLN A 222 -11.05 9.30 -15.68
C GLN A 222 -10.46 8.51 -14.51
N CYS A 223 -9.76 9.18 -13.58
CA CYS A 223 -9.01 8.49 -12.54
C CYS A 223 -9.71 8.40 -11.18
N ALA A 224 -10.66 9.30 -10.89
CA ALA A 224 -11.19 9.48 -9.53
C ALA A 224 -11.87 8.21 -8.95
N GLY A 225 -12.51 7.39 -9.78
CA GLY A 225 -13.15 6.14 -9.34
C GLY A 225 -12.15 5.07 -8.87
N PHE A 226 -10.92 5.12 -9.36
CA PHE A 226 -9.86 4.17 -9.01
C PHE A 226 -8.99 4.61 -7.84
N MET A 227 -9.06 5.89 -7.47
CA MET A 227 -8.23 6.48 -6.42
C MET A 227 -9.01 6.57 -5.10
N ARG A 228 -8.56 5.85 -4.11
CA ARG A 228 -9.22 5.73 -2.80
C ARG A 228 -8.46 6.54 -1.75
N ILE A 229 -9.18 6.99 -0.73
CA ILE A 229 -8.63 7.68 0.44
C ILE A 229 -9.20 7.04 1.68
N SER A 230 -8.39 6.23 2.34
CA SER A 230 -8.76 5.59 3.60
C SER A 230 -8.78 6.63 4.73
N GLY A 231 -9.86 6.71 5.49
CA GLY A 231 -9.98 7.64 6.62
C GLY A 231 -10.12 9.12 6.25
N GLY A 232 -10.47 9.44 4.99
CA GLY A 232 -10.72 10.80 4.53
C GLY A 232 -11.98 11.44 5.11
N GLU A 233 -12.24 12.69 4.70
CA GLU A 233 -13.40 13.48 5.14
C GLU A 233 -14.71 12.85 4.69
N ASN A 234 -14.78 12.41 3.44
CA ASN A 234 -15.94 11.75 2.87
C ASN A 234 -15.73 10.23 2.84
N PRO A 235 -16.56 9.43 3.53
CA PRO A 235 -16.46 7.98 3.52
C PRO A 235 -16.57 7.34 2.12
N LEU A 236 -17.26 7.99 1.19
CA LEU A 236 -17.36 7.54 -0.20
C LEU A 236 -16.01 7.59 -0.94
N ASP A 237 -15.07 8.43 -0.49
CA ASP A 237 -13.72 8.47 -1.06
C ASP A 237 -12.90 7.20 -0.80
N ALA A 238 -13.31 6.37 0.15
CA ALA A 238 -12.72 5.06 0.40
C ALA A 238 -13.29 3.94 -0.49
N THR A 239 -14.30 4.24 -1.30
CA THR A 239 -15.00 3.28 -2.16
C THR A 239 -14.61 3.45 -3.64
N SER A 240 -15.05 2.55 -4.52
CA SER A 240 -14.92 2.70 -5.98
C SER A 240 -16.03 3.60 -6.58
N VAL A 241 -16.96 4.09 -5.76
CA VAL A 241 -18.02 5.01 -6.23
C VAL A 241 -17.41 6.25 -6.84
N HIS A 242 -17.80 6.55 -8.07
CA HIS A 242 -17.30 7.74 -8.76
C HIS A 242 -17.89 9.02 -8.17
N PRO A 243 -17.13 10.14 -8.06
CA PRO A 243 -17.63 11.39 -7.49
C PRO A 243 -18.92 11.93 -8.13
N GLU A 244 -19.16 11.66 -9.40
CA GLU A 244 -20.39 12.04 -10.11
C GLU A 244 -21.64 11.38 -9.54
N THR A 245 -21.49 10.19 -8.94
CA THR A 245 -22.61 9.44 -8.36
C THR A 245 -22.75 9.63 -6.86
N TYR A 246 -21.96 10.50 -6.24
CA TYR A 246 -22.01 10.74 -4.78
C TYR A 246 -23.36 11.25 -4.32
N GLN A 247 -24.02 12.12 -5.09
CA GLN A 247 -25.36 12.59 -4.77
C GLN A 247 -26.34 11.43 -4.74
N ALA A 248 -26.37 10.62 -5.79
CA ALA A 248 -27.25 9.45 -5.86
C ALA A 248 -26.96 8.43 -4.75
N ALA A 249 -25.67 8.23 -4.42
CA ALA A 249 -25.26 7.37 -3.31
C ALA A 249 -25.76 7.88 -1.96
N THR A 250 -25.64 9.17 -1.70
CA THR A 250 -26.10 9.80 -0.46
C THR A 250 -27.63 9.73 -0.34
N GLU A 251 -28.35 10.07 -1.40
CA GLU A 251 -29.82 9.99 -1.44
C GLU A 251 -30.32 8.54 -1.25
N LEU A 252 -29.62 7.56 -1.86
CA LEU A 252 -29.94 6.13 -1.65
C LEU A 252 -29.78 5.73 -0.19
N LEU A 253 -28.66 6.11 0.44
CA LEU A 253 -28.41 5.80 1.84
C LEU A 253 -29.48 6.40 2.75
N GLU A 254 -29.81 7.68 2.56
CA GLU A 254 -30.86 8.38 3.34
C GLU A 254 -32.22 7.71 3.19
N LYS A 255 -32.64 7.35 1.97
CA LYS A 255 -33.89 6.62 1.70
C LYS A 255 -33.96 5.26 2.38
N LEU A 256 -32.83 4.60 2.55
CA LEU A 256 -32.73 3.29 3.19
C LEU A 256 -32.46 3.38 4.70
N GLY A 257 -32.38 4.61 5.26
CA GLY A 257 -32.18 4.88 6.68
C GLY A 257 -30.73 4.73 7.15
N PHE A 258 -29.77 4.95 6.26
CA PHE A 258 -28.34 4.94 6.54
C PHE A 258 -27.71 6.30 6.30
N SER A 259 -26.54 6.50 6.89
CA SER A 259 -25.66 7.63 6.61
C SER A 259 -24.35 7.18 5.93
N SER A 260 -23.66 8.11 5.28
CA SER A 260 -22.33 7.82 4.74
C SER A 260 -21.30 7.42 5.81
N GLN A 261 -21.54 7.81 7.08
CA GLN A 261 -20.67 7.42 8.19
C GLN A 261 -20.77 5.93 8.55
N ASP A 262 -21.89 5.29 8.22
CA ASP A 262 -22.08 3.86 8.47
C ASP A 262 -21.15 3.01 7.58
N LEU A 263 -20.71 3.56 6.44
CA LEU A 263 -19.70 2.93 5.57
C LEU A 263 -18.35 2.75 6.25
N LYS A 264 -17.97 3.61 7.20
CA LYS A 264 -16.70 3.50 7.95
C LYS A 264 -16.59 2.22 8.78
N ARG A 265 -17.71 1.51 8.98
CA ARG A 265 -17.78 0.26 9.75
C ARG A 265 -17.57 -1.00 8.89
N GLY A 266 -17.13 -0.86 7.64
CA GLY A 266 -16.82 -2.00 6.77
C GLY A 266 -17.94 -2.38 5.80
N GLY A 267 -18.81 -1.42 5.45
CA GLY A 267 -19.88 -1.61 4.48
C GLY A 267 -21.24 -1.91 5.07
N LEU A 268 -22.23 -1.92 4.21
CA LEU A 268 -23.65 -2.07 4.59
C LEU A 268 -24.18 -3.40 4.04
N ALA A 269 -23.75 -4.50 4.63
CA ALA A 269 -24.14 -5.84 4.18
C ALA A 269 -25.67 -5.99 4.08
N GLY A 270 -26.15 -6.42 2.91
CA GLY A 270 -27.57 -6.67 2.67
C GLY A 270 -28.39 -5.42 2.36
N ILE A 271 -27.78 -4.25 2.11
CA ILE A 271 -28.50 -3.03 1.71
C ILE A 271 -29.33 -3.25 0.44
N GLY A 272 -28.82 -4.05 -0.51
CA GLY A 272 -29.54 -4.38 -1.74
C GLY A 272 -30.86 -5.10 -1.50
N ARG A 273 -31.00 -5.86 -0.42
CA ARG A 273 -32.24 -6.55 -0.06
C ARG A 273 -33.36 -5.61 0.37
N LYS A 274 -33.04 -4.38 0.74
CA LYS A 274 -34.01 -3.33 1.10
C LYS A 274 -34.61 -2.66 -0.14
N ILE A 275 -34.01 -2.81 -1.29
CA ILE A 275 -34.49 -2.25 -2.56
C ILE A 275 -35.46 -3.26 -3.21
N ARG A 276 -36.75 -2.95 -3.18
CA ARG A 276 -37.80 -3.81 -3.75
C ARG A 276 -37.86 -3.74 -5.28
N ASP A 277 -37.68 -2.55 -5.82
CA ASP A 277 -37.72 -2.28 -7.26
C ASP A 277 -36.54 -1.41 -7.66
N TYR A 278 -35.50 -2.04 -8.26
CA TYR A 278 -34.29 -1.37 -8.73
C TYR A 278 -34.57 -0.36 -9.84
N LYS A 279 -35.54 -0.67 -10.73
CA LYS A 279 -35.88 0.21 -11.85
C LYS A 279 -36.56 1.49 -11.39
N ALA A 280 -37.50 1.39 -10.44
CA ALA A 280 -38.16 2.53 -9.84
C ALA A 280 -37.15 3.39 -9.04
N MET A 281 -36.34 2.76 -8.22
CA MET A 281 -35.30 3.44 -7.42
C MET A 281 -34.27 4.16 -8.30
N ALA A 282 -33.79 3.52 -9.36
CA ALA A 282 -32.86 4.12 -10.31
C ALA A 282 -33.43 5.39 -10.96
N LYS A 283 -34.72 5.32 -11.36
CA LYS A 283 -35.43 6.49 -11.94
C LYS A 283 -35.55 7.63 -10.93
N GLU A 284 -35.85 7.34 -9.67
CA GLU A 284 -35.91 8.35 -8.60
C GLU A 284 -34.57 9.03 -8.35
N LEU A 285 -33.47 8.26 -8.39
CA LEU A 285 -32.11 8.75 -8.19
C LEU A 285 -31.50 9.41 -9.46
N GLY A 286 -32.20 9.38 -10.59
CA GLY A 286 -31.72 9.94 -11.86
C GLY A 286 -30.54 9.18 -12.48
N ILE A 287 -30.37 7.89 -12.16
CA ILE A 287 -29.27 7.04 -12.66
C ILE A 287 -29.81 5.81 -13.39
N GLY A 288 -28.93 5.12 -14.14
CA GLY A 288 -29.28 3.85 -14.78
C GLY A 288 -29.41 2.70 -13.77
N GLU A 289 -30.26 1.69 -14.09
CA GLU A 289 -30.42 0.51 -13.22
C GLU A 289 -29.10 -0.25 -13.02
N ILE A 290 -28.26 -0.36 -14.06
CA ILE A 290 -26.95 -1.00 -13.97
C ILE A 290 -26.07 -0.22 -12.98
N THR A 291 -26.01 1.10 -13.13
CA THR A 291 -25.25 1.98 -12.21
C THR A 291 -25.74 1.85 -10.77
N LEU A 292 -27.04 1.69 -10.54
CA LEU A 292 -27.58 1.47 -9.21
C LEU A 292 -27.15 0.12 -8.63
N ARG A 293 -27.12 -0.94 -9.43
CA ARG A 293 -26.64 -2.27 -9.01
C ARG A 293 -25.17 -2.26 -8.62
N ASP A 294 -24.34 -1.60 -9.43
CA ASP A 294 -22.91 -1.42 -9.15
C ASP A 294 -22.71 -0.60 -7.87
N LEU A 295 -23.45 0.49 -7.73
CA LEU A 295 -23.43 1.32 -6.53
C LEU A 295 -23.80 0.53 -5.27
N VAL A 296 -24.86 -0.26 -5.31
CA VAL A 296 -25.30 -1.10 -4.19
C VAL A 296 -24.25 -2.14 -3.85
N SER A 297 -23.69 -2.82 -4.85
CA SER A 297 -22.61 -3.81 -4.67
C SER A 297 -21.40 -3.21 -3.96
N GLU A 298 -21.03 -1.98 -4.34
CA GLU A 298 -19.90 -1.28 -3.74
C GLU A 298 -20.19 -0.81 -2.31
N LEU A 299 -21.43 -0.35 -2.03
CA LEU A 299 -21.83 0.04 -0.68
C LEU A 299 -21.96 -1.16 0.28
N GLU A 300 -22.26 -2.34 -0.25
CA GLU A 300 -22.29 -3.58 0.56
C GLU A 300 -20.90 -4.02 0.99
N LYS A 301 -19.91 -3.87 0.13
CA LYS A 301 -18.52 -4.28 0.37
C LYS A 301 -17.56 -3.20 -0.15
N PRO A 302 -17.52 -2.03 0.48
CA PRO A 302 -16.64 -0.95 0.07
C PRO A 302 -15.18 -1.40 0.19
N ALA A 303 -14.39 -1.01 -0.79
CA ALA A 303 -12.96 -1.32 -0.81
C ALA A 303 -12.64 -2.81 -0.67
N ARG A 304 -13.45 -3.67 -1.31
CA ARG A 304 -13.21 -5.12 -1.31
C ARG A 304 -11.78 -5.39 -1.78
N ASP A 305 -10.94 -5.78 -0.85
CA ASP A 305 -9.61 -6.28 -1.15
C ASP A 305 -9.76 -7.74 -1.59
N PRO A 306 -9.48 -8.08 -2.86
CA PRO A 306 -9.58 -9.47 -3.32
C PRO A 306 -8.63 -10.40 -2.57
N ARG A 307 -7.66 -9.86 -1.83
CA ARG A 307 -6.76 -10.64 -0.97
C ARG A 307 -7.48 -11.27 0.22
N ASP A 308 -8.57 -10.69 0.68
CA ASP A 308 -9.41 -11.25 1.77
C ASP A 308 -10.07 -12.58 1.36
N GLU A 309 -10.24 -12.83 0.07
CA GLU A 309 -10.82 -14.07 -0.47
C GLU A 309 -9.76 -15.08 -0.94
N MET A 310 -8.50 -14.67 -1.03
CA MET A 310 -7.43 -15.59 -1.35
C MET A 310 -7.11 -16.44 -0.12
N PRO A 311 -6.96 -17.78 -0.26
CA PRO A 311 -6.42 -18.58 0.81
C PRO A 311 -5.06 -17.97 1.16
N VAL A 312 -4.96 -17.41 2.35
CA VAL A 312 -3.73 -16.81 2.85
C VAL A 312 -2.68 -17.92 2.90
N SER A 313 -1.78 -17.94 1.94
CA SER A 313 -0.51 -18.61 2.15
C SER A 313 0.18 -17.79 3.22
N TYR A 314 0.14 -18.28 4.44
CA TYR A 314 0.69 -17.62 5.61
C TYR A 314 2.16 -17.35 5.39
N THR A 315 2.50 -16.20 4.91
CA THR A 315 3.81 -15.62 5.16
C THR A 315 3.75 -15.12 6.59
N HIS A 316 3.92 -16.04 7.50
CA HIS A 316 4.29 -15.91 8.90
C HIS A 316 4.00 -14.53 9.53
N LEU A 317 2.73 -14.30 9.86
CA LEU A 317 2.41 -13.56 11.06
C LEU A 317 2.88 -14.44 12.23
N ARG A 318 4.14 -14.45 12.51
CA ARG A 318 4.60 -14.74 13.86
C ARG A 318 4.33 -13.48 14.66
N ALA A 319 3.04 -13.27 14.89
CA ALA A 319 2.60 -12.35 15.89
C ALA A 319 3.28 -12.74 17.19
N HIS A 320 3.63 -11.73 17.95
CA HIS A 320 4.03 -11.81 19.34
C HIS A 320 3.05 -12.62 20.23
N GLU A 321 1.92 -13.03 19.68
CA GLU A 321 0.88 -13.85 20.31
C GLU A 321 1.30 -15.28 20.60
N THR A 322 2.33 -15.81 19.91
CA THR A 322 2.82 -17.16 20.19
C THR A 322 3.89 -17.21 21.27
N LEU A 323 4.36 -16.06 21.75
CA LEU A 323 5.39 -15.99 22.82
C LEU A 323 4.82 -15.62 24.18
N SER A 324 3.54 -15.28 24.28
CA SER A 324 2.87 -14.99 25.56
C SER A 324 2.24 -16.22 26.24
N ASP A 325 2.22 -17.38 25.55
CA ASP A 325 1.59 -18.61 26.04
C ASP A 325 2.59 -19.73 26.34
N VAL A 326 3.87 -19.40 26.55
CA VAL A 326 4.88 -20.35 27.05
C VAL A 326 5.52 -19.83 28.32
#